data_8ee6ef0cae0d1f29ca3225292de11d89
#
_entry.id   8ee6ef0cae0d1f29ca3225292de11d89
#
_cell.length_a   1.000
_cell.length_b   1.000
_cell.length_c   1.000
_cell.angle_alpha   90.00
_cell.angle_beta   90.00
_cell.angle_gamma   90.00
#
_symmetry.space_group_name_H-M   'P 1'
#
loop_
_entity.id
_entity.type
_entity.pdbx_description
1 polymer ?
#
loop_
_entity_poly.entity_id
_entity_poly.type
_entity_poly.pdbx_seq_one_letter_code
_entity_poly.pdbx_strand_id
1 'polypeptide(L)'
;MPIDHSGTTTNGGLVLSATGSQWRQSARSLLGQLYLMFVSMLLLVVVPGTSAADDRWHPGIYVKIEDWQLRSPAQMETIYEELRNTPQLRGIKVILLWGRYESRDSRGGASRYDFSQLDEILARLGALENKHLIVALAWREFKSAKGASEILPNDLQGGRAWNADPNRAHTQYEYLWAYRMSNQPGKYAYNLKLWHPTILGRLDAFLAALAAHIDQHPNLTQISTTESAIGEPVTSFVEEGGSAQRQYDGQLAVIRAMKKYFVQSDVVPDFNYSREHVAAMVPILQAEGIGLGSSNSNKSKGLILQPPSGAPGVLTYYPRLSGTVILAPEIQGDDYRSTYGHDTPPDHPRYESIYLRVRDELKANYTVMQRNNPYWLGDASTPSMLKFIQSYPAIVNDRTGAGGLNHVKPKSVR
;
A
#
# COMPACT_ATOMS: atom_id res chain seq x y z
N MET A 1 54.98 36.40 -18.83
CA MET A 1 55.65 36.43 -20.12
C MET A 1 54.62 36.04 -21.17
N PRO A 2 54.35 36.92 -22.10
CA PRO A 2 53.47 36.70 -23.22
C PRO A 2 54.19 36.22 -24.44
N ILE A 3 53.57 35.49 -25.33
CA ILE A 3 53.99 35.46 -26.76
C ILE A 3 52.70 35.36 -27.60
N ASP A 4 52.65 36.31 -28.43
CA ASP A 4 51.91 36.82 -29.54
C ASP A 4 52.20 36.03 -30.84
N HIS A 5 51.31 36.12 -31.80
CA HIS A 5 51.42 36.24 -33.26
C HIS A 5 50.27 35.53 -33.97
N SER A 6 49.32 36.27 -34.49
CA SER A 6 49.25 37.01 -35.78
C SER A 6 49.20 36.13 -37.03
N GLY A 7 48.24 36.45 -37.88
CA GLY A 7 48.26 36.41 -39.33
C GLY A 7 47.46 35.30 -39.98
N THR A 8 46.63 35.43 -40.93
CA THR A 8 46.51 36.38 -42.07
C THR A 8 45.21 36.07 -42.82
N THR A 9 44.59 37.07 -43.29
CA THR A 9 43.48 37.13 -44.25
C THR A 9 43.80 36.58 -45.61
N THR A 10 42.87 35.85 -46.26
CA THR A 10 42.78 35.85 -47.73
C THR A 10 41.33 35.87 -48.17
N ASN A 11 40.99 36.94 -48.88
CA ASN A 11 39.74 37.12 -49.63
C ASN A 11 39.74 36.20 -50.86
N GLY A 12 38.63 35.50 -51.07
CA GLY A 12 38.31 34.80 -52.30
C GLY A 12 36.86 35.01 -52.66
N GLY A 13 36.58 36.06 -53.42
CA GLY A 13 35.19 36.30 -53.89
C GLY A 13 34.82 35.32 -54.99
N LEU A 14 33.72 34.66 -54.85
CA LEU A 14 33.06 33.89 -55.90
C LEU A 14 31.69 34.52 -56.16
N VAL A 15 31.58 35.14 -57.33
CA VAL A 15 30.35 35.64 -57.91
C VAL A 15 29.60 34.47 -58.51
N LEU A 16 28.53 34.08 -57.97
CA LEU A 16 27.55 33.13 -58.56
C LEU A 16 26.28 33.87 -58.96
N SER A 17 26.15 34.14 -60.24
CA SER A 17 24.90 34.51 -60.89
C SER A 17 24.01 33.25 -61.06
N ALA A 18 23.03 33.11 -60.23
CA ALA A 18 22.00 32.07 -60.42
C ALA A 18 20.69 32.72 -60.86
N THR A 19 20.21 32.30 -62.01
CA THR A 19 19.00 32.76 -62.68
C THR A 19 17.76 32.45 -61.84
N GLY A 20 16.90 33.46 -61.64
CA GLY A 20 15.77 33.47 -60.72
C GLY A 20 14.58 32.57 -61.02
N SER A 21 14.68 31.59 -61.91
CA SER A 21 13.60 30.65 -62.24
C SER A 21 13.66 29.31 -61.48
N GLN A 22 14.83 28.88 -61.07
CA GLN A 22 14.97 27.62 -60.29
C GLN A 22 14.53 27.78 -58.80
N TRP A 23 14.65 28.97 -58.24
CA TRP A 23 14.25 29.21 -56.83
C TRP A 23 12.73 29.14 -56.59
N ARG A 24 11.92 29.46 -57.61
CA ARG A 24 10.45 29.44 -57.43
C ARG A 24 9.86 28.03 -57.44
N GLN A 25 10.48 27.05 -58.06
CA GLN A 25 10.02 25.65 -58.04
C GLN A 25 10.46 24.95 -56.78
N SER A 26 11.67 25.17 -56.29
CA SER A 26 12.16 24.57 -55.01
C SER A 26 11.41 25.08 -53.79
N ALA A 27 11.02 26.37 -53.75
CA ALA A 27 10.25 26.96 -52.66
C ALA A 27 8.83 26.40 -52.56
N ARG A 28 8.19 26.09 -53.70
CA ARG A 28 6.84 25.47 -53.71
C ARG A 28 6.88 24.01 -53.27
N SER A 29 7.91 23.28 -53.57
CA SER A 29 8.11 21.91 -53.14
C SER A 29 8.39 21.83 -51.61
N LEU A 30 9.22 22.73 -51.09
CA LEU A 30 9.51 22.81 -49.65
C LEU A 30 8.29 23.23 -48.80
N LEU A 31 7.53 24.20 -49.27
CA LEU A 31 6.27 24.61 -48.60
C LEU A 31 5.20 23.51 -48.61
N GLY A 32 5.12 22.75 -49.71
CA GLY A 32 4.22 21.59 -49.79
C GLY A 32 4.63 20.46 -48.84
N GLN A 33 5.91 20.16 -48.71
CA GLN A 33 6.42 19.16 -47.78
C GLN A 33 6.29 19.59 -46.29
N LEU A 34 6.54 20.86 -46.00
CA LEU A 34 6.32 21.43 -44.66
C LEU A 34 4.82 21.42 -44.28
N TYR A 35 3.91 21.73 -45.23
CA TYR A 35 2.47 21.68 -44.97
C TYR A 35 1.98 20.24 -44.74
N LEU A 36 2.47 19.28 -45.52
CA LEU A 36 2.17 17.84 -45.30
C LEU A 36 2.76 17.32 -43.98
N MET A 37 3.95 17.71 -43.58
CA MET A 37 4.49 17.38 -42.26
C MET A 37 3.67 18.01 -41.11
N PHE A 38 3.24 19.27 -41.25
CA PHE A 38 2.42 19.93 -40.23
C PHE A 38 1.03 19.34 -40.12
N VAL A 39 0.39 18.97 -41.23
CA VAL A 39 -0.92 18.28 -41.24
C VAL A 39 -0.80 16.87 -40.68
N SER A 40 0.30 16.14 -40.97
CA SER A 40 0.58 14.82 -40.38
C SER A 40 0.87 14.93 -38.88
N MET A 41 1.52 16.00 -38.43
CA MET A 41 1.81 16.23 -37.01
C MET A 41 0.54 16.72 -36.24
N LEU A 42 -0.38 17.45 -36.89
CA LEU A 42 -1.65 17.82 -36.30
C LEU A 42 -2.65 16.67 -36.23
N LEU A 43 -2.58 15.71 -37.16
CA LEU A 43 -3.40 14.50 -37.12
C LEU A 43 -2.95 13.48 -36.07
N LEU A 44 -1.70 13.58 -35.60
CA LEU A 44 -1.19 12.75 -34.48
C LEU A 44 -1.53 13.30 -33.09
N VAL A 45 -2.09 14.53 -32.99
CA VAL A 45 -2.36 15.20 -31.70
C VAL A 45 -3.84 15.11 -31.29
N VAL A 46 -4.72 14.56 -32.12
CA VAL A 46 -6.12 14.39 -31.77
C VAL A 46 -6.52 12.92 -31.95
N VAL A 47 -5.84 12.02 -31.26
CA VAL A 47 -6.56 10.95 -30.61
C VAL A 47 -7.05 11.57 -29.31
N PRO A 48 -8.35 11.82 -29.13
CA PRO A 48 -8.85 11.96 -27.77
C PRO A 48 -8.44 10.64 -27.15
N GLY A 49 -7.45 10.68 -26.28
CA GLY A 49 -7.30 9.65 -25.29
C GLY A 49 -8.69 9.57 -24.69
N THR A 50 -9.46 8.55 -25.02
CA THR A 50 -10.49 8.09 -24.13
C THR A 50 -9.76 8.08 -22.81
N SER A 51 -10.00 9.05 -21.96
CA SER A 51 -9.61 8.98 -20.57
C SER A 51 -10.13 7.61 -20.19
N ALA A 52 -9.25 6.66 -20.00
CA ALA A 52 -9.58 5.43 -19.35
C ALA A 52 -10.12 5.93 -18.00
N ALA A 53 -11.42 6.14 -17.98
CA ALA A 53 -12.11 6.70 -16.85
C ALA A 53 -11.85 5.70 -15.74
N ASP A 54 -10.93 6.04 -14.85
CA ASP A 54 -10.97 5.72 -13.45
C ASP A 54 -11.25 4.24 -13.12
N ASP A 55 -10.57 3.34 -13.85
CA ASP A 55 -10.64 1.89 -13.67
C ASP A 55 -9.98 1.44 -12.34
N ARG A 56 -9.45 2.39 -11.56
CA ARG A 56 -8.79 2.15 -10.29
C ARG A 56 -9.74 2.08 -9.10
N TRP A 57 -10.95 2.60 -9.24
CA TRP A 57 -12.01 2.35 -8.29
C TRP A 57 -12.46 0.91 -8.42
N HIS A 58 -11.90 0.04 -7.59
CA HIS A 58 -12.00 -1.39 -7.74
C HIS A 58 -12.43 -2.07 -6.43
N PRO A 59 -13.63 -1.70 -5.88
CA PRO A 59 -14.11 -2.20 -4.60
C PRO A 59 -14.34 -3.72 -4.63
N GLY A 60 -14.31 -4.33 -3.46
CA GLY A 60 -14.63 -5.74 -3.32
C GLY A 60 -13.73 -6.52 -2.36
N ILE A 61 -13.64 -7.83 -2.58
CA ILE A 61 -12.97 -8.79 -1.70
C ILE A 61 -11.54 -9.01 -2.18
N TYR A 62 -10.56 -8.73 -1.31
CA TYR A 62 -9.14 -8.95 -1.54
C TYR A 62 -8.59 -10.03 -0.61
N VAL A 63 -7.49 -10.64 -1.00
CA VAL A 63 -6.80 -11.67 -0.22
C VAL A 63 -5.50 -11.12 0.34
N LYS A 64 -5.33 -11.16 1.66
CA LYS A 64 -4.06 -10.78 2.32
C LYS A 64 -3.06 -11.91 2.20
N ILE A 65 -1.93 -11.57 1.62
CA ILE A 65 -0.81 -12.48 1.41
C ILE A 65 0.22 -12.24 2.51
N GLU A 66 0.52 -13.29 3.25
CA GLU A 66 1.58 -13.28 4.24
C GLU A 66 2.95 -13.30 3.57
N ASP A 67 3.92 -12.69 4.22
CA ASP A 67 5.27 -12.56 3.71
C ASP A 67 5.95 -13.89 3.30
N TRP A 68 5.73 -14.96 4.06
CA TRP A 68 6.26 -16.27 3.71
C TRP A 68 5.63 -16.87 2.43
N GLN A 69 4.37 -16.52 2.15
CA GLN A 69 3.68 -16.91 0.91
C GLN A 69 4.25 -16.11 -0.27
N LEU A 70 4.46 -14.81 -0.07
CA LEU A 70 5.04 -13.92 -1.07
C LEU A 70 6.45 -14.36 -1.51
N ARG A 71 7.21 -14.99 -0.61
CA ARG A 71 8.55 -15.54 -0.89
C ARG A 71 8.55 -16.93 -1.54
N SER A 72 7.44 -17.56 -1.67
CA SER A 72 7.32 -18.90 -2.24
C SER A 72 6.66 -18.84 -3.62
N PRO A 73 7.42 -19.06 -4.72
CA PRO A 73 6.84 -19.07 -6.06
C PRO A 73 5.66 -20.06 -6.19
N ALA A 74 5.77 -21.24 -5.55
CA ALA A 74 4.70 -22.23 -5.57
C ALA A 74 3.43 -21.76 -4.83
N GLN A 75 3.56 -21.04 -3.71
CA GLN A 75 2.42 -20.44 -3.02
C GLN A 75 1.80 -19.32 -3.85
N MET A 76 2.61 -18.48 -4.46
CA MET A 76 2.12 -17.41 -5.33
C MET A 76 1.38 -17.96 -6.55
N GLU A 77 1.87 -19.04 -7.17
CA GLU A 77 1.15 -19.68 -8.28
C GLU A 77 -0.22 -20.22 -7.83
N THR A 78 -0.28 -20.89 -6.68
CA THR A 78 -1.55 -21.33 -6.08
C THR A 78 -2.51 -20.14 -5.87
N ILE A 79 -2.01 -18.98 -5.39
CA ILE A 79 -2.80 -17.78 -5.16
C ILE A 79 -3.33 -17.22 -6.49
N TYR A 80 -2.50 -17.18 -7.54
CA TYR A 80 -2.96 -16.75 -8.87
C TYR A 80 -4.00 -17.70 -9.46
N GLU A 81 -3.91 -19.00 -9.21
CA GLU A 81 -4.95 -19.96 -9.58
C GLU A 81 -6.26 -19.75 -8.80
N GLU A 82 -6.18 -19.51 -7.50
CA GLU A 82 -7.35 -19.15 -6.68
C GLU A 82 -8.04 -17.89 -7.22
N LEU A 83 -7.26 -16.85 -7.58
CA LEU A 83 -7.79 -15.62 -8.18
C LEU A 83 -8.45 -15.87 -9.54
N ARG A 84 -7.84 -16.71 -10.40
CA ARG A 84 -8.37 -17.07 -11.72
C ARG A 84 -9.69 -17.83 -11.60
N ASN A 85 -9.75 -18.76 -10.65
CA ASN A 85 -10.90 -19.63 -10.44
C ASN A 85 -12.01 -19.01 -9.56
N THR A 86 -11.79 -17.80 -9.04
CA THR A 86 -12.73 -17.10 -8.15
C THR A 86 -12.90 -15.67 -8.64
N PRO A 87 -13.81 -15.41 -9.60
CA PRO A 87 -14.06 -14.07 -10.15
C PRO A 87 -14.42 -13.03 -9.08
N GLN A 88 -15.01 -13.46 -7.98
CA GLN A 88 -15.43 -12.62 -6.84
C GLN A 88 -14.26 -12.03 -6.05
N LEU A 89 -13.08 -12.65 -6.13
CA LEU A 89 -11.85 -12.06 -5.56
C LEU A 89 -11.33 -10.97 -6.49
N ARG A 90 -11.17 -9.78 -5.97
CA ARG A 90 -10.76 -8.59 -6.74
C ARG A 90 -9.25 -8.40 -6.83
N GLY A 91 -8.49 -9.13 -6.04
CA GLY A 91 -7.03 -9.05 -6.05
C GLY A 91 -6.40 -9.47 -4.74
N ILE A 92 -5.20 -8.97 -4.51
CA ILE A 92 -4.41 -9.29 -3.31
C ILE A 92 -3.95 -8.02 -2.59
N LYS A 93 -3.75 -8.15 -1.27
CA LYS A 93 -3.00 -7.20 -0.44
C LYS A 93 -1.68 -7.83 -0.03
N VAL A 94 -0.56 -7.17 -0.34
CA VAL A 94 0.78 -7.61 0.05
C VAL A 94 1.36 -6.69 1.12
N ILE A 95 2.14 -7.27 2.04
CA ILE A 95 2.84 -6.52 3.07
C ILE A 95 4.22 -6.15 2.55
N LEU A 96 4.52 -4.86 2.49
CA LEU A 96 5.79 -4.32 2.08
C LEU A 96 6.68 -4.11 3.32
N LEU A 97 7.76 -4.88 3.40
CA LEU A 97 8.80 -4.75 4.41
C LEU A 97 9.92 -3.89 3.85
N TRP A 98 10.01 -2.64 4.29
CA TRP A 98 10.87 -1.61 3.70
C TRP A 98 12.31 -2.06 3.45
N GLY A 99 12.92 -2.76 4.41
CA GLY A 99 14.30 -3.24 4.33
C GLY A 99 14.59 -4.24 3.20
N ARG A 100 13.56 -4.76 2.52
CA ARG A 100 13.73 -5.63 1.36
C ARG A 100 13.82 -4.87 0.05
N TYR A 101 13.24 -3.69 0.02
CA TYR A 101 13.10 -2.90 -1.20
C TYR A 101 14.11 -1.77 -1.28
N GLU A 102 14.79 -1.45 -0.18
CA GLU A 102 15.83 -0.44 -0.14
C GLU A 102 17.12 -1.01 0.43
N SER A 103 18.21 -0.78 -0.26
CA SER A 103 19.57 -1.05 0.17
C SER A 103 20.45 0.16 0.00
N ARG A 104 21.49 0.27 0.81
CA ARG A 104 22.50 1.32 0.69
C ARG A 104 23.87 0.73 0.91
N ASP A 105 24.86 1.23 0.17
CA ASP A 105 26.24 0.88 0.45
C ASP A 105 26.62 1.36 1.87
N SER A 106 27.31 0.50 2.60
CA SER A 106 27.80 0.78 3.96
C SER A 106 28.69 2.03 4.06
N ARG A 107 29.20 2.52 2.94
CA ARG A 107 29.98 3.76 2.84
C ARG A 107 29.15 5.04 2.67
N GLY A 108 27.84 4.95 2.83
CA GLY A 108 26.97 6.12 2.78
C GLY A 108 26.60 6.57 1.35
N GLY A 109 26.68 5.70 0.35
CA GLY A 109 26.23 5.94 -1.02
C GLY A 109 24.74 6.28 -1.14
N ALA A 110 24.25 6.51 -2.35
CA ALA A 110 22.82 6.70 -2.62
C ALA A 110 22.02 5.41 -2.33
N SER A 111 20.76 5.58 -1.91
CA SER A 111 19.83 4.46 -1.78
C SER A 111 19.60 3.80 -3.14
N ARG A 112 19.52 2.48 -3.14
CA ARG A 112 19.13 1.67 -4.29
C ARG A 112 17.81 1.01 -3.94
N TYR A 113 16.88 1.07 -4.87
CA TYR A 113 15.55 0.47 -4.72
C TYR A 113 15.43 -0.71 -5.69
N ASP A 114 14.87 -1.82 -5.18
CA ASP A 114 14.55 -2.99 -5.99
C ASP A 114 13.05 -3.29 -5.82
N PHE A 115 12.27 -2.96 -6.84
CA PHE A 115 10.82 -3.19 -6.88
C PHE A 115 10.43 -4.35 -7.81
N SER A 116 11.40 -5.15 -8.25
CA SER A 116 11.20 -6.26 -9.21
C SER A 116 10.11 -7.24 -8.77
N GLN A 117 10.00 -7.53 -7.46
CA GLN A 117 8.93 -8.37 -6.94
C GLN A 117 7.53 -7.75 -7.12
N LEU A 118 7.40 -6.43 -6.97
CA LEU A 118 6.14 -5.72 -7.22
C LEU A 118 5.80 -5.70 -8.71
N ASP A 119 6.81 -5.52 -9.57
CA ASP A 119 6.64 -5.58 -11.03
C ASP A 119 6.12 -6.94 -11.47
N GLU A 120 6.68 -8.03 -10.94
CA GLU A 120 6.20 -9.39 -11.22
C GLU A 120 4.74 -9.58 -10.79
N ILE A 121 4.40 -9.15 -9.58
CA ILE A 121 3.02 -9.24 -9.06
C ILE A 121 2.06 -8.44 -9.95
N LEU A 122 2.41 -7.20 -10.27
CA LEU A 122 1.57 -6.33 -11.10
C LEU A 122 1.39 -6.90 -12.51
N ALA A 123 2.45 -7.44 -13.12
CA ALA A 123 2.38 -8.10 -14.42
C ALA A 123 1.47 -9.34 -14.38
N ARG A 124 1.59 -10.16 -13.32
CA ARG A 124 0.75 -11.36 -13.15
C ARG A 124 -0.72 -11.00 -12.91
N LEU A 125 -1.01 -9.98 -12.11
CA LEU A 125 -2.37 -9.49 -11.89
C LEU A 125 -2.94 -8.86 -13.15
N GLY A 126 -2.14 -8.11 -13.92
CA GLY A 126 -2.54 -7.53 -15.19
C GLY A 126 -2.89 -8.56 -16.27
N ALA A 127 -2.35 -9.79 -16.17
CA ALA A 127 -2.71 -10.92 -17.02
C ALA A 127 -4.00 -11.64 -16.58
N LEU A 128 -4.56 -11.27 -15.42
CA LEU A 128 -5.82 -11.79 -14.90
C LEU A 128 -6.90 -10.72 -15.04
N GLU A 129 -8.08 -11.13 -15.47
CA GLU A 129 -9.20 -10.21 -15.62
C GLU A 129 -9.63 -9.62 -14.28
N ASN A 130 -9.72 -8.29 -14.20
CA ASN A 130 -10.24 -7.55 -13.03
C ASN A 130 -9.52 -7.90 -11.71
N LYS A 131 -8.18 -8.01 -11.71
CA LYS A 131 -7.39 -8.27 -10.48
C LYS A 131 -6.42 -7.12 -10.21
N HIS A 132 -6.48 -6.61 -8.99
CA HIS A 132 -5.69 -5.45 -8.57
C HIS A 132 -4.84 -5.73 -7.32
N LEU A 133 -3.89 -4.86 -7.08
CA LEU A 133 -2.95 -4.90 -5.97
C LEU A 133 -3.28 -3.82 -4.94
N ILE A 134 -3.24 -4.19 -3.68
CA ILE A 134 -3.11 -3.29 -2.53
C ILE A 134 -1.72 -3.52 -1.93
N VAL A 135 -0.94 -2.46 -1.72
CA VAL A 135 0.37 -2.53 -1.07
C VAL A 135 0.28 -1.92 0.31
N ALA A 136 0.67 -2.66 1.36
CA ALA A 136 0.64 -2.19 2.74
C ALA A 136 2.04 -2.07 3.32
N LEU A 137 2.50 -0.86 3.62
CA LEU A 137 3.77 -0.62 4.30
C LEU A 137 3.70 -1.10 5.76
N ALA A 138 4.63 -1.95 6.15
CA ALA A 138 4.80 -2.36 7.53
C ALA A 138 5.84 -1.49 8.23
N TRP A 139 5.45 -0.88 9.33
CA TRP A 139 6.38 -0.21 10.27
C TRP A 139 6.53 -0.96 11.59
N ARG A 140 5.98 -2.16 11.63
CA ARG A 140 5.94 -3.02 12.80
C ARG A 140 6.18 -4.47 12.43
N GLU A 141 6.90 -5.18 13.29
CA GLU A 141 7.16 -6.62 13.14
C GLU A 141 6.77 -7.34 14.44
N PHE A 142 6.12 -8.52 14.29
CA PHE A 142 5.59 -9.32 15.40
C PHE A 142 6.45 -10.54 15.74
N LYS A 143 7.39 -10.93 14.88
CA LYS A 143 7.90 -12.30 14.93
C LYS A 143 9.22 -12.47 15.68
N SER A 144 10.15 -11.59 15.56
CA SER A 144 11.46 -11.73 16.22
C SER A 144 12.41 -10.62 15.80
N ALA A 145 13.58 -10.55 16.47
CA ALA A 145 14.67 -9.69 16.04
C ALA A 145 15.08 -9.88 14.57
N LYS A 146 15.02 -11.12 14.05
CA LYS A 146 15.33 -11.40 12.64
C LYS A 146 14.28 -10.79 11.68
N GLY A 147 13.00 -10.84 12.01
CA GLY A 147 11.94 -10.19 11.24
C GLY A 147 12.02 -8.67 11.32
N ALA A 148 12.43 -8.14 12.48
CA ALA A 148 12.64 -6.70 12.66
C ALA A 148 13.72 -6.12 11.72
N SER A 149 14.73 -6.92 11.31
CA SER A 149 15.71 -6.48 10.31
C SER A 149 15.11 -6.26 8.93
N GLU A 150 13.99 -6.88 8.61
CA GLU A 150 13.37 -6.75 7.29
C GLU A 150 12.50 -5.50 7.15
N ILE A 151 12.09 -4.86 8.26
CA ILE A 151 11.39 -3.56 8.23
C ILE A 151 12.35 -2.36 8.15
N LEU A 152 13.67 -2.60 8.24
CA LEU A 152 14.71 -1.56 8.12
C LEU A 152 15.69 -1.88 7.00
N PRO A 153 16.08 -0.90 6.17
CA PRO A 153 17.22 -1.03 5.27
C PRO A 153 18.50 -1.43 6.00
N ASN A 154 19.37 -2.18 5.32
CA ASN A 154 20.56 -2.79 5.89
C ASN A 154 21.52 -1.79 6.57
N ASP A 155 21.68 -0.60 6.02
CA ASP A 155 22.52 0.47 6.57
C ASP A 155 21.96 1.10 7.85
N LEU A 156 20.65 0.98 8.10
CA LEU A 156 19.99 1.46 9.32
C LEU A 156 19.92 0.40 10.42
N GLN A 157 20.32 -0.82 10.15
CA GLN A 157 20.28 -1.92 11.13
C GLN A 157 21.36 -1.81 12.22
N GLY A 158 22.36 -0.95 12.03
CA GLY A 158 23.49 -0.76 12.95
C GLY A 158 24.44 -1.95 13.02
N GLY A 159 25.75 -1.77 13.07
CA GLY A 159 26.78 -2.81 13.07
C GLY A 159 26.86 -3.68 14.34
N ARG A 160 25.81 -3.76 15.15
CA ARG A 160 25.75 -4.60 16.36
C ARG A 160 24.95 -5.85 16.05
N ALA A 161 25.56 -6.98 16.33
CA ALA A 161 24.91 -8.27 16.22
C ALA A 161 23.55 -8.24 16.93
N TRP A 162 22.52 -8.73 16.23
CA TRP A 162 21.16 -8.94 16.73
C TRP A 162 21.21 -10.00 17.85
N ASN A 163 21.68 -9.61 19.04
CA ASN A 163 21.74 -10.50 20.19
C ASN A 163 20.33 -10.67 20.76
N ALA A 164 19.93 -11.92 20.86
CA ALA A 164 18.63 -12.38 21.30
C ALA A 164 18.35 -12.18 22.80
N ASP A 165 19.07 -11.29 23.51
CA ASP A 165 18.72 -10.97 24.90
C ASP A 165 17.58 -9.95 24.90
N PRO A 166 16.33 -10.38 25.14
CA PRO A 166 15.19 -9.48 25.17
C PRO A 166 15.31 -8.40 26.25
N ASN A 167 16.10 -8.62 27.32
CA ASN A 167 16.30 -7.66 28.39
C ASN A 167 17.32 -6.58 28.05
N ARG A 168 18.16 -6.82 27.04
CA ARG A 168 19.14 -5.87 26.50
C ARG A 168 18.82 -5.37 25.10
N ALA A 169 17.80 -5.91 24.47
CA ALA A 169 17.39 -5.54 23.11
C ALA A 169 17.03 -4.06 22.97
N HIS A 170 16.68 -3.42 24.07
CA HIS A 170 16.18 -2.04 24.09
C HIS A 170 17.21 -0.98 23.73
N THR A 171 18.50 -1.29 23.91
CA THR A 171 19.61 -0.34 23.68
C THR A 171 20.36 -0.60 22.38
N GLN A 172 19.96 -1.61 21.59
CA GLN A 172 20.75 -2.08 20.45
C GLN A 172 20.33 -1.52 19.11
N TYR A 173 19.12 -0.96 19.00
CA TYR A 173 18.59 -0.47 17.75
C TYR A 173 18.34 1.02 17.75
N GLU A 174 19.18 1.75 17.05
CA GLU A 174 19.05 3.21 16.95
C GLU A 174 17.67 3.62 16.39
N TYR A 175 17.13 2.85 15.49
CA TYR A 175 15.91 3.20 14.71
C TYR A 175 14.70 2.31 14.99
N LEU A 176 14.82 1.32 15.85
CA LEU A 176 13.72 0.47 16.31
C LEU A 176 13.52 0.61 17.81
N TRP A 177 12.30 0.43 18.25
CA TRP A 177 11.97 0.27 19.67
C TRP A 177 11.16 -1.00 19.90
N ALA A 178 11.38 -1.63 21.03
CA ALA A 178 10.73 -2.86 21.42
C ALA A 178 9.45 -2.59 22.21
N TYR A 179 8.48 -3.49 22.06
CA TYR A 179 7.29 -3.53 22.89
C TYR A 179 6.96 -4.96 23.31
N ARG A 180 6.27 -5.10 24.44
CA ARG A 180 5.80 -6.39 24.91
C ARG A 180 4.55 -6.82 24.15
N MET A 181 4.49 -8.09 23.79
CA MET A 181 3.30 -8.67 23.19
C MET A 181 2.34 -9.09 24.28
N SER A 182 1.18 -8.43 24.39
CA SER A 182 0.18 -8.68 25.44
C SER A 182 -0.36 -10.12 25.46
N ASN A 183 -0.41 -10.76 24.29
CA ASN A 183 -0.90 -12.14 24.12
C ASN A 183 0.20 -13.22 24.18
N GLN A 184 1.46 -12.84 24.36
CA GLN A 184 2.61 -13.75 24.42
C GLN A 184 3.62 -13.26 25.48
N PRO A 185 3.38 -13.57 26.77
CA PRO A 185 4.26 -13.14 27.84
C PRO A 185 5.73 -13.52 27.58
N GLY A 186 6.64 -12.58 27.81
CA GLY A 186 8.07 -12.75 27.58
C GLY A 186 8.52 -12.63 26.12
N LYS A 187 7.62 -12.38 25.18
CA LYS A 187 7.99 -12.10 23.79
C LYS A 187 7.92 -10.60 23.50
N TYR A 188 8.87 -10.16 22.70
CA TYR A 188 8.99 -8.78 22.23
C TYR A 188 8.79 -8.74 20.72
N ALA A 189 8.28 -7.61 20.27
CA ALA A 189 8.20 -7.25 18.88
C ALA A 189 8.72 -5.81 18.71
N TYR A 190 8.83 -5.34 17.48
CA TYR A 190 9.54 -4.10 17.19
C TYR A 190 8.72 -3.17 16.30
N ASN A 191 8.84 -1.86 16.55
CA ASN A 191 8.32 -0.80 15.71
C ASN A 191 9.48 0.07 15.19
N LEU A 192 9.30 0.69 14.03
CA LEU A 192 10.13 1.81 13.60
C LEU A 192 9.93 2.99 14.56
N LYS A 193 11.02 3.71 14.88
CA LYS A 193 10.95 4.99 15.60
C LYS A 193 10.47 6.09 14.66
N LEU A 194 9.16 6.13 14.42
CA LEU A 194 8.58 7.09 13.45
C LEU A 194 8.70 8.56 13.91
N TRP A 195 9.18 8.81 15.12
CA TRP A 195 9.55 10.17 15.57
C TRP A 195 10.99 10.55 15.21
N HIS A 196 11.80 9.59 14.73
CA HIS A 196 13.21 9.85 14.42
C HIS A 196 13.33 10.50 13.03
N PRO A 197 14.01 11.67 12.92
CA PRO A 197 14.06 12.40 11.64
C PRO A 197 14.72 11.63 10.51
N THR A 198 15.74 10.81 10.81
CA THR A 198 16.35 9.92 9.80
C THR A 198 15.35 8.93 9.23
N ILE A 199 14.52 8.30 10.08
CA ILE A 199 13.48 7.35 9.63
C ILE A 199 12.44 8.06 8.77
N LEU A 200 11.91 9.19 9.24
CA LEU A 200 10.91 9.94 8.46
C LEU A 200 11.46 10.42 7.12
N GLY A 201 12.67 10.99 7.10
CA GLY A 201 13.29 11.48 5.87
C GLY A 201 13.60 10.34 4.87
N ARG A 202 14.01 9.17 5.35
CA ARG A 202 14.27 8.01 4.50
C ARG A 202 12.98 7.36 3.99
N LEU A 203 11.94 7.28 4.83
CA LEU A 203 10.61 6.80 4.40
C LEU A 203 9.96 7.76 3.40
N ASP A 204 10.10 9.07 3.56
CA ASP A 204 9.61 10.04 2.57
C ASP A 204 10.27 9.81 1.20
N ALA A 205 11.61 9.67 1.16
CA ALA A 205 12.34 9.37 -0.07
C ALA A 205 11.97 8.00 -0.67
N PHE A 206 11.81 6.98 0.17
CA PHE A 206 11.39 5.65 -0.25
C PHE A 206 9.99 5.67 -0.87
N LEU A 207 9.04 6.34 -0.22
CA LEU A 207 7.65 6.47 -0.72
C LEU A 207 7.59 7.26 -2.02
N ALA A 208 8.44 8.29 -2.17
CA ALA A 208 8.56 9.03 -3.43
C ALA A 208 9.06 8.12 -4.57
N ALA A 209 10.10 7.31 -4.31
CA ALA A 209 10.65 6.39 -5.29
C ALA A 209 9.64 5.27 -5.63
N LEU A 210 8.98 4.70 -4.62
CA LEU A 210 7.96 3.67 -4.81
C LEU A 210 6.80 4.18 -5.64
N ALA A 211 6.26 5.35 -5.33
CA ALA A 211 5.17 5.96 -6.09
C ALA A 211 5.57 6.27 -7.53
N ALA A 212 6.76 6.84 -7.75
CA ALA A 212 7.28 7.08 -9.10
C ALA A 212 7.37 5.80 -9.93
N HIS A 213 7.58 4.66 -9.27
CA HIS A 213 7.72 3.36 -9.94
C HIS A 213 6.37 2.68 -10.20
N ILE A 214 5.47 2.60 -9.20
CA ILE A 214 4.25 1.78 -9.33
C ILE A 214 2.93 2.56 -9.41
N ASP A 215 2.88 3.86 -9.03
CA ASP A 215 1.59 4.58 -8.94
C ASP A 215 0.90 4.75 -10.30
N GLN A 216 1.64 4.66 -11.40
CA GLN A 216 1.06 4.71 -12.75
C GLN A 216 0.50 3.37 -13.23
N HIS A 217 0.76 2.27 -12.52
CA HIS A 217 0.30 0.96 -12.95
C HIS A 217 -1.24 0.82 -12.79
N PRO A 218 -1.99 0.43 -13.83
CA PRO A 218 -3.45 0.40 -13.78
C PRO A 218 -4.01 -0.59 -12.75
N ASN A 219 -3.28 -1.64 -12.44
CA ASN A 219 -3.70 -2.65 -11.47
C ASN A 219 -3.29 -2.34 -10.02
N LEU A 220 -2.67 -1.18 -9.74
CA LEU A 220 -2.49 -0.71 -8.36
C LEU A 220 -3.71 0.11 -7.95
N THR A 221 -4.46 -0.34 -6.96
CA THR A 221 -5.65 0.38 -6.47
C THR A 221 -5.38 1.16 -5.19
N GLN A 222 -4.61 0.61 -4.25
CA GLN A 222 -4.40 1.26 -2.95
C GLN A 222 -2.97 1.11 -2.45
N ILE A 223 -2.53 2.16 -1.73
CA ILE A 223 -1.41 2.10 -0.79
C ILE A 223 -1.98 2.18 0.63
N SER A 224 -1.49 1.31 1.52
CA SER A 224 -2.02 1.12 2.86
C SER A 224 -0.89 1.01 3.88
N THR A 225 -1.25 0.82 5.14
CA THR A 225 -0.35 0.44 6.23
C THR A 225 -0.85 -0.84 6.89
N THR A 226 -0.07 -1.45 7.78
CA THR A 226 -0.51 -2.71 8.41
C THR A 226 -1.38 -2.51 9.64
N GLU A 227 -1.09 -1.54 10.50
CA GLU A 227 -1.88 -1.19 11.69
C GLU A 227 -1.33 0.06 12.40
N SER A 228 -2.11 0.63 13.31
CA SER A 228 -1.72 1.79 14.11
C SER A 228 -1.27 1.46 15.54
N ALA A 229 -1.53 0.26 16.04
CA ALA A 229 -1.20 -0.12 17.40
C ALA A 229 0.30 -0.02 17.69
N ILE A 230 0.66 0.58 18.83
CA ILE A 230 2.05 0.69 19.26
C ILE A 230 2.48 -0.42 20.23
N GLY A 231 1.52 -1.19 20.77
CA GLY A 231 1.79 -2.19 21.78
C GLY A 231 2.02 -1.58 23.17
N GLU A 232 2.51 -2.40 24.11
CA GLU A 232 2.90 -1.96 25.46
C GLU A 232 4.40 -1.57 25.44
N PRO A 233 4.74 -0.27 25.52
CA PRO A 233 6.11 0.17 25.41
C PRO A 233 6.97 -0.35 26.58
N VAL A 234 8.22 -0.66 26.29
CA VAL A 234 9.22 -0.92 27.32
C VAL A 234 9.78 0.39 27.88
N THR A 235 10.42 0.34 29.05
CA THR A 235 10.92 1.52 29.76
C THR A 235 11.85 2.39 28.91
N SER A 236 12.72 1.78 28.11
CA SER A 236 13.65 2.48 27.22
C SER A 236 12.96 3.34 26.14
N PHE A 237 11.69 3.07 25.82
CA PHE A 237 10.94 3.88 24.86
C PHE A 237 10.90 5.36 25.22
N VAL A 238 10.65 5.66 26.52
CA VAL A 238 10.63 7.05 27.02
C VAL A 238 12.04 7.61 27.14
N GLU A 239 12.99 6.80 27.60
CA GLU A 239 14.41 7.18 27.73
C GLU A 239 15.03 7.57 26.40
N GLU A 240 14.59 6.94 25.32
CA GLU A 240 15.01 7.23 23.94
C GLU A 240 14.23 8.40 23.30
N GLY A 241 13.45 9.14 24.08
CA GLY A 241 12.67 10.28 23.64
C GLY A 241 11.37 9.91 22.93
N GLY A 242 10.93 8.65 23.03
CA GLY A 242 9.64 8.19 22.51
C GLY A 242 8.48 8.64 23.38
N SER A 243 7.34 8.85 22.74
CA SER A 243 6.02 8.90 23.38
C SER A 243 4.98 8.38 22.41
N ALA A 244 3.83 7.96 22.92
CA ALA A 244 2.72 7.54 22.08
C ALA A 244 2.36 8.64 21.07
N GLN A 245 2.28 9.89 21.50
CA GLN A 245 1.97 11.03 20.64
C GLN A 245 3.01 11.19 19.51
N ARG A 246 4.31 11.19 19.84
CA ARG A 246 5.37 11.30 18.82
C ARG A 246 5.35 10.17 17.81
N GLN A 247 5.05 8.94 18.23
CA GLN A 247 4.90 7.81 17.33
C GLN A 247 3.69 8.01 16.42
N TYR A 248 2.57 8.50 16.94
CA TYR A 248 1.36 8.77 16.18
C TYR A 248 1.52 9.94 15.20
N ASP A 249 2.21 10.99 15.60
CA ASP A 249 2.58 12.10 14.72
C ASP A 249 3.44 11.61 13.56
N GLY A 250 4.36 10.68 13.84
CA GLY A 250 5.16 10.00 12.82
C GLY A 250 4.31 9.13 11.87
N GLN A 251 3.35 8.37 12.39
CA GLN A 251 2.40 7.62 11.54
C GLN A 251 1.64 8.57 10.61
N LEU A 252 1.13 9.68 11.12
CA LEU A 252 0.44 10.68 10.30
C LEU A 252 1.35 11.29 9.23
N ALA A 253 2.62 11.56 9.58
CA ALA A 253 3.59 12.07 8.61
C ALA A 253 3.82 11.08 7.46
N VAL A 254 3.95 9.78 7.75
CA VAL A 254 4.09 8.73 6.73
C VAL A 254 2.82 8.61 5.86
N ILE A 255 1.64 8.65 6.47
CA ILE A 255 0.35 8.60 5.75
C ILE A 255 0.19 9.80 4.80
N ARG A 256 0.59 11.00 5.26
CA ARG A 256 0.59 12.21 4.43
C ARG A 256 1.63 12.16 3.30
N ALA A 257 2.78 11.55 3.54
CA ALA A 257 3.76 11.27 2.48
C ALA A 257 3.18 10.30 1.42
N MET A 258 2.47 9.24 1.84
CA MET A 258 1.73 8.39 0.90
C MET A 258 0.73 9.21 0.08
N LYS A 259 -0.11 10.05 0.73
CA LYS A 259 -1.11 10.89 0.02
C LYS A 259 -0.47 11.91 -0.93
N LYS A 260 0.72 12.41 -0.60
CA LYS A 260 1.50 13.34 -1.43
C LYS A 260 2.00 12.69 -2.71
N TYR A 261 2.51 11.46 -2.63
CA TYR A 261 3.22 10.83 -3.74
C TYR A 261 2.31 9.91 -4.56
N PHE A 262 1.39 9.18 -3.94
CA PHE A 262 0.43 8.31 -4.62
C PHE A 262 -0.78 9.14 -5.07
N VAL A 263 -0.66 9.75 -6.24
CA VAL A 263 -1.68 10.67 -6.77
C VAL A 263 -2.75 9.96 -7.61
N GLN A 264 -2.45 8.74 -8.03
CA GLN A 264 -3.35 7.90 -8.81
C GLN A 264 -4.04 6.82 -7.96
N SER A 265 -3.34 6.29 -6.96
CA SER A 265 -3.86 5.26 -6.07
C SER A 265 -4.45 5.84 -4.80
N ASP A 266 -5.41 5.15 -4.22
CA ASP A 266 -6.04 5.57 -2.98
C ASP A 266 -5.15 5.25 -1.76
N VAL A 267 -5.14 6.14 -0.78
CA VAL A 267 -4.44 5.93 0.50
C VAL A 267 -5.44 5.49 1.55
N VAL A 268 -5.28 4.26 2.05
CA VAL A 268 -6.21 3.65 3.01
C VAL A 268 -5.43 2.97 4.14
N PRO A 269 -4.94 3.74 5.13
CA PRO A 269 -4.19 3.19 6.26
C PRO A 269 -5.08 2.37 7.19
N ASP A 270 -4.51 1.29 7.76
CA ASP A 270 -5.19 0.46 8.75
C ASP A 270 -5.02 1.02 10.16
N PHE A 271 -6.13 1.17 10.86
CA PHE A 271 -6.19 1.59 12.26
C PHE A 271 -6.83 0.49 13.13
N ASN A 272 -6.29 0.30 14.36
CA ASN A 272 -6.89 -0.59 15.34
C ASN A 272 -6.85 0.00 16.77
N TYR A 273 -5.68 0.29 17.30
CA TYR A 273 -5.42 0.83 18.65
C TYR A 273 -4.46 2.03 18.57
N SER A 274 -4.39 2.99 19.51
CA SER A 274 -5.36 3.18 20.58
C SER A 274 -6.60 3.92 20.08
N ARG A 275 -7.69 3.87 20.89
CA ARG A 275 -8.95 4.52 20.53
C ARG A 275 -8.83 6.05 20.50
N GLU A 276 -8.08 6.61 21.44
CA GLU A 276 -7.80 8.04 21.52
C GLU A 276 -7.06 8.53 20.28
N HIS A 277 -6.08 7.77 19.82
CA HIS A 277 -5.38 8.04 18.57
C HIS A 277 -6.32 7.96 17.38
N VAL A 278 -7.11 6.90 17.28
CA VAL A 278 -8.11 6.75 16.20
C VAL A 278 -9.09 7.91 16.20
N ALA A 279 -9.60 8.31 17.36
CA ALA A 279 -10.52 9.44 17.48
C ALA A 279 -9.92 10.76 17.03
N ALA A 280 -8.62 10.96 17.28
CA ALA A 280 -7.89 12.15 16.81
C ALA A 280 -7.62 12.10 15.29
N MET A 281 -7.37 10.91 14.75
CA MET A 281 -7.02 10.73 13.34
C MET A 281 -8.22 10.79 12.39
N VAL A 282 -9.37 10.23 12.77
CA VAL A 282 -10.54 10.12 11.89
C VAL A 282 -10.96 11.45 11.25
N PRO A 283 -11.05 12.59 11.99
CA PRO A 283 -11.38 13.88 11.38
C PRO A 283 -10.34 14.35 10.36
N ILE A 284 -9.06 14.05 10.60
CA ILE A 284 -7.95 14.41 9.69
C ILE A 284 -8.06 13.59 8.41
N LEU A 285 -8.26 12.27 8.53
CA LEU A 285 -8.42 11.39 7.38
C LEU A 285 -9.60 11.84 6.50
N GLN A 286 -10.73 12.17 7.12
CA GLN A 286 -11.91 12.66 6.43
C GLN A 286 -11.64 13.98 5.70
N ALA A 287 -11.00 14.95 6.37
CA ALA A 287 -10.69 16.26 5.80
C ALA A 287 -9.68 16.17 4.63
N GLU A 288 -8.73 15.26 4.71
CA GLU A 288 -7.67 15.06 3.70
C GLU A 288 -8.07 14.06 2.60
N GLY A 289 -9.28 13.50 2.64
CA GLY A 289 -9.76 12.52 1.66
C GLY A 289 -8.93 11.23 1.69
N ILE A 290 -8.54 10.78 2.87
CA ILE A 290 -7.82 9.54 3.13
C ILE A 290 -8.82 8.51 3.61
N GLY A 291 -8.73 7.27 3.14
CA GLY A 291 -9.60 6.16 3.55
C GLY A 291 -9.35 5.70 4.98
N LEU A 292 -10.21 4.86 5.49
CA LEU A 292 -10.11 4.21 6.80
C LEU A 292 -10.13 2.69 6.62
N GLY A 293 -8.99 2.07 6.87
CA GLY A 293 -8.83 0.65 7.03
C GLY A 293 -8.89 0.23 8.51
N SER A 294 -8.97 -1.06 8.76
CA SER A 294 -8.82 -1.64 10.09
C SER A 294 -8.24 -3.05 9.97
N SER A 295 -7.26 -3.36 10.79
CA SER A 295 -6.62 -4.69 10.79
C SER A 295 -7.54 -5.82 11.24
N ASN A 296 -8.73 -5.52 11.79
CA ASN A 296 -9.71 -6.48 12.27
C ASN A 296 -11.14 -5.97 12.04
N SER A 297 -12.09 -6.90 11.97
CA SER A 297 -13.52 -6.61 11.84
C SER A 297 -14.38 -7.16 12.99
N ASN A 298 -13.78 -7.80 14.01
CA ASN A 298 -14.51 -8.45 15.10
C ASN A 298 -15.09 -7.45 16.11
N LYS A 299 -16.00 -7.97 16.96
CA LYS A 299 -16.69 -7.19 18.00
C LYS A 299 -15.86 -7.05 19.29
N SER A 300 -14.54 -7.03 19.23
CA SER A 300 -13.70 -6.85 20.42
C SER A 300 -13.88 -5.46 21.04
N LYS A 301 -13.73 -5.40 22.35
CA LYS A 301 -13.92 -4.17 23.13
C LYS A 301 -13.05 -3.01 22.66
N GLY A 302 -11.85 -3.28 22.13
CA GLY A 302 -10.95 -2.24 21.66
C GLY A 302 -11.36 -1.61 20.33
N LEU A 303 -12.11 -2.36 19.48
CA LEU A 303 -12.47 -1.92 18.14
C LEU A 303 -13.84 -1.25 18.06
N ILE A 304 -14.79 -1.62 18.94
CA ILE A 304 -16.19 -1.18 18.82
C ILE A 304 -16.68 -0.41 20.01
N LEU A 305 -16.30 -0.80 21.24
CA LEU A 305 -17.02 -0.29 22.40
C LEU A 305 -16.70 1.17 22.70
N GLN A 306 -17.78 1.92 22.87
CA GLN A 306 -17.78 3.09 23.74
C GLN A 306 -17.88 2.57 25.17
N PRO A 307 -16.81 2.49 25.96
CA PRO A 307 -16.98 2.35 27.40
C PRO A 307 -17.63 3.63 27.94
N PRO A 308 -18.16 3.60 29.17
CA PRO A 308 -18.72 4.78 29.84
C PRO A 308 -17.74 5.96 29.91
N SER A 309 -16.45 5.70 29.74
CA SER A 309 -15.38 6.70 29.68
C SER A 309 -14.36 6.30 28.63
N GLY A 310 -14.22 7.06 27.54
CA GLY A 310 -13.19 6.88 26.54
C GLY A 310 -13.68 7.06 25.07
N ALA A 311 -12.73 7.16 24.17
CA ALA A 311 -12.98 7.33 22.76
C ALA A 311 -13.59 6.03 22.14
N PRO A 312 -14.44 6.14 21.11
CA PRO A 312 -14.97 4.97 20.40
C PRO A 312 -13.85 4.25 19.62
N GLY A 313 -13.99 2.93 19.49
CA GLY A 313 -13.09 2.13 18.65
C GLY A 313 -13.30 2.40 17.16
N VAL A 314 -12.32 2.02 16.36
CA VAL A 314 -12.24 2.33 14.92
C VAL A 314 -13.52 1.94 14.15
N LEU A 315 -14.08 0.76 14.42
CA LEU A 315 -15.25 0.25 13.69
C LEU A 315 -16.53 1.04 13.97
N THR A 316 -16.59 1.82 15.05
CA THR A 316 -17.71 2.72 15.36
C THR A 316 -17.82 3.89 14.37
N TYR A 317 -16.70 4.26 13.72
CA TYR A 317 -16.69 5.36 12.75
C TYR A 317 -17.16 4.94 11.36
N TYR A 318 -17.07 3.66 11.02
CA TYR A 318 -17.36 3.16 9.68
C TYR A 318 -18.74 3.58 9.14
N PRO A 319 -19.86 3.32 9.84
CA PRO A 319 -21.19 3.72 9.31
C PRO A 319 -21.32 5.22 9.08
N ARG A 320 -20.63 6.05 9.89
CA ARG A 320 -20.68 7.52 9.79
C ARG A 320 -19.87 8.06 8.62
N LEU A 321 -18.84 7.32 8.19
CA LEU A 321 -17.92 7.72 7.12
C LEU A 321 -18.32 7.12 5.77
N SER A 322 -19.33 6.25 5.73
CA SER A 322 -19.82 5.64 4.51
C SER A 322 -20.22 6.69 3.48
N GLY A 323 -19.75 6.55 2.24
CA GLY A 323 -19.94 7.50 1.15
C GLY A 323 -19.09 8.78 1.25
N THR A 324 -18.29 8.93 2.30
CA THR A 324 -17.38 10.09 2.47
C THR A 324 -15.94 9.72 2.16
N VAL A 325 -15.45 8.64 2.73
CA VAL A 325 -14.12 8.07 2.51
C VAL A 325 -14.20 6.58 2.19
N ILE A 326 -13.12 6.02 1.66
CA ILE A 326 -13.01 4.58 1.44
C ILE A 326 -12.97 3.85 2.79
N LEU A 327 -13.72 2.75 2.90
CA LEU A 327 -13.80 1.91 4.08
C LEU A 327 -13.32 0.50 3.74
N ALA A 328 -12.25 0.04 4.42
CA ALA A 328 -11.57 -1.21 4.09
C ALA A 328 -11.17 -2.03 5.34
N PRO A 329 -12.12 -2.66 6.06
CA PRO A 329 -11.79 -3.54 7.18
C PRO A 329 -11.16 -4.84 6.70
N GLU A 330 -10.18 -5.36 7.44
CA GLU A 330 -9.64 -6.70 7.27
C GLU A 330 -10.42 -7.74 8.08
N ILE A 331 -10.41 -8.97 7.61
CA ILE A 331 -10.82 -10.18 8.33
C ILE A 331 -9.59 -11.05 8.53
N GLN A 332 -9.12 -11.14 9.77
CA GLN A 332 -7.93 -11.88 10.14
C GLN A 332 -8.25 -13.20 10.87
N GLY A 333 -7.21 -13.96 11.21
CA GLY A 333 -7.36 -15.28 11.84
C GLY A 333 -8.11 -15.24 13.18
N ASP A 334 -7.97 -14.18 13.97
CA ASP A 334 -8.70 -13.98 15.21
C ASP A 334 -10.17 -13.58 14.99
N ASP A 335 -10.50 -12.90 13.89
CA ASP A 335 -11.89 -12.63 13.51
C ASP A 335 -12.65 -13.92 13.23
N TYR A 336 -12.01 -14.89 12.58
CA TYR A 336 -12.60 -16.20 12.34
C TYR A 336 -12.92 -16.95 13.64
N ARG A 337 -12.14 -16.70 14.71
CA ARG A 337 -12.28 -17.35 16.02
C ARG A 337 -13.19 -16.61 16.99
N SER A 338 -13.04 -15.29 17.05
CA SER A 338 -13.54 -14.48 18.18
C SER A 338 -14.95 -13.93 18.02
N THR A 339 -15.50 -13.95 16.81
CA THR A 339 -16.84 -13.39 16.57
C THR A 339 -17.94 -14.10 17.36
N TYR A 340 -17.69 -15.32 17.82
CA TYR A 340 -18.68 -16.18 18.50
C TYR A 340 -18.20 -16.86 19.79
N GLY A 341 -17.07 -16.43 20.36
CA GLY A 341 -16.48 -17.06 21.54
C GLY A 341 -15.57 -18.25 21.18
N HIS A 342 -14.64 -18.55 22.08
CA HIS A 342 -13.57 -19.54 21.85
C HIS A 342 -14.03 -20.99 21.73
N ASP A 343 -15.29 -21.29 22.11
CA ASP A 343 -15.76 -22.65 22.33
C ASP A 343 -16.71 -23.19 21.24
N THR A 344 -16.97 -22.40 20.19
CA THR A 344 -17.85 -22.85 19.10
C THR A 344 -17.00 -23.26 17.90
N PRO A 345 -17.16 -24.49 17.38
CA PRO A 345 -16.50 -24.90 16.14
C PRO A 345 -16.81 -23.91 15.00
N PRO A 346 -15.87 -23.63 14.10
CA PRO A 346 -16.12 -22.79 12.95
C PRO A 346 -17.09 -23.51 12.00
N ASP A 347 -18.33 -23.07 12.03
CA ASP A 347 -19.36 -23.53 11.12
C ASP A 347 -19.70 -22.48 10.04
N HIS A 348 -20.46 -22.87 9.04
CA HIS A 348 -20.84 -22.03 7.92
C HIS A 348 -21.51 -20.70 8.32
N PRO A 349 -22.39 -20.65 9.32
CA PRO A 349 -23.02 -19.42 9.79
C PRO A 349 -22.05 -18.32 10.21
N ARG A 350 -20.85 -18.69 10.63
CA ARG A 350 -19.82 -17.73 11.08
C ARG A 350 -19.29 -16.87 9.92
N TYR A 351 -18.98 -17.46 8.77
CA TYR A 351 -18.48 -16.70 7.61
C TYR A 351 -19.54 -15.74 7.07
N GLU A 352 -20.78 -16.18 7.01
CA GLU A 352 -21.90 -15.32 6.67
C GLU A 352 -22.03 -14.14 7.64
N SER A 353 -22.01 -14.38 8.94
CA SER A 353 -22.14 -13.31 9.93
C SER A 353 -21.00 -12.31 9.87
N ILE A 354 -19.75 -12.76 9.66
CA ILE A 354 -18.59 -11.87 9.46
C ILE A 354 -18.79 -11.03 8.19
N TYR A 355 -19.19 -11.68 7.10
CA TYR A 355 -19.40 -11.00 5.83
C TYR A 355 -20.57 -9.98 5.92
N LEU A 356 -21.71 -10.36 6.48
CA LEU A 356 -22.87 -9.47 6.66
C LEU A 356 -22.53 -8.27 7.54
N ARG A 357 -21.71 -8.49 8.57
CA ARG A 357 -21.17 -7.39 9.38
C ARG A 357 -20.38 -6.40 8.56
N VAL A 358 -19.39 -6.88 7.79
CA VAL A 358 -18.55 -6.03 6.94
C VAL A 358 -19.38 -5.27 5.92
N ARG A 359 -20.34 -5.95 5.29
CA ARG A 359 -21.23 -5.36 4.28
C ARG A 359 -22.25 -4.40 4.89
N ASP A 360 -23.01 -4.86 5.87
CA ASP A 360 -24.24 -4.19 6.32
C ASP A 360 -24.02 -3.27 7.51
N GLU A 361 -23.19 -3.67 8.49
CA GLU A 361 -22.91 -2.85 9.66
C GLU A 361 -21.78 -1.84 9.35
N LEU A 362 -20.67 -2.30 8.75
CA LEU A 362 -19.51 -1.46 8.50
C LEU A 362 -19.60 -0.70 7.16
N LYS A 363 -20.52 -1.05 6.25
CA LYS A 363 -20.72 -0.39 4.96
C LYS A 363 -19.45 -0.32 4.11
N ALA A 364 -18.61 -1.34 4.20
CA ALA A 364 -17.29 -1.40 3.59
C ALA A 364 -17.34 -1.34 2.05
N ASN A 365 -16.38 -0.65 1.46
CA ASN A 365 -16.14 -0.68 0.02
C ASN A 365 -15.20 -1.83 -0.35
N TYR A 366 -14.22 -2.07 0.49
CA TYR A 366 -13.24 -3.16 0.36
C TYR A 366 -13.31 -4.04 1.61
N THR A 367 -12.97 -5.30 1.47
CA THR A 367 -12.58 -6.13 2.62
C THR A 367 -11.39 -6.98 2.25
N VAL A 368 -10.46 -7.11 3.16
CA VAL A 368 -9.24 -7.88 2.96
C VAL A 368 -9.29 -9.10 3.86
N MET A 369 -9.33 -10.27 3.26
CA MET A 369 -9.44 -11.54 3.99
C MET A 369 -8.08 -12.21 4.09
N GLN A 370 -7.61 -12.50 5.30
CA GLN A 370 -6.34 -13.18 5.52
C GLN A 370 -6.42 -14.62 5.04
N ARG A 371 -5.50 -14.99 4.15
CA ARG A 371 -5.33 -16.35 3.64
C ARG A 371 -4.63 -17.21 4.69
N ASN A 372 -5.33 -17.52 5.77
CA ASN A 372 -4.85 -18.28 6.90
C ASN A 372 -5.57 -19.63 7.00
N ASN A 373 -4.82 -20.72 6.93
CA ASN A 373 -5.34 -22.05 7.14
C ASN A 373 -5.48 -22.35 8.65
N PRO A 374 -6.48 -23.18 9.07
CA PRO A 374 -7.40 -23.94 8.17
C PRO A 374 -8.58 -23.11 7.61
N TYR A 375 -8.78 -21.88 8.02
CA TYR A 375 -9.99 -21.11 7.69
C TYR A 375 -10.12 -20.81 6.20
N TRP A 376 -9.01 -20.57 5.50
CA TRP A 376 -9.06 -20.20 4.08
C TRP A 376 -9.47 -21.38 3.18
N LEU A 377 -8.75 -22.50 3.26
CA LEU A 377 -9.03 -23.68 2.44
C LEU A 377 -10.01 -24.65 3.10
N GLY A 378 -10.18 -24.55 4.39
CA GLY A 378 -10.93 -25.51 5.19
C GLY A 378 -10.15 -26.81 5.45
N ASP A 379 -10.68 -27.63 6.33
CA ASP A 379 -10.24 -29.01 6.62
C ASP A 379 -11.45 -29.87 6.98
N ALA A 380 -11.24 -31.07 7.55
CA ALA A 380 -12.33 -31.97 7.94
C ALA A 380 -13.29 -31.37 9.00
N SER A 381 -12.80 -30.40 9.80
CA SER A 381 -13.53 -29.78 10.90
C SER A 381 -13.86 -28.30 10.68
N THR A 382 -13.23 -27.69 9.72
CA THR A 382 -13.32 -26.23 9.47
C THR A 382 -13.78 -25.96 8.04
N PRO A 383 -14.94 -25.32 7.84
CA PRO A 383 -15.40 -24.89 6.53
C PRO A 383 -14.39 -23.95 5.83
N SER A 384 -14.41 -23.92 4.50
CA SER A 384 -13.55 -23.06 3.71
C SER A 384 -14.16 -21.69 3.47
N MET A 385 -13.45 -20.60 3.82
CA MET A 385 -13.81 -19.24 3.44
C MET A 385 -13.79 -19.05 1.93
N LEU A 386 -12.84 -19.65 1.22
CA LEU A 386 -12.77 -19.58 -0.24
C LEU A 386 -14.02 -20.20 -0.89
N LYS A 387 -14.47 -21.37 -0.40
CA LYS A 387 -15.73 -22.00 -0.88
C LYS A 387 -16.96 -21.14 -0.53
N PHE A 388 -16.98 -20.52 0.65
CA PHE A 388 -18.03 -19.58 1.01
C PHE A 388 -18.11 -18.43 0.01
N ILE A 389 -16.99 -17.79 -0.34
CA ILE A 389 -16.94 -16.72 -1.34
C ILE A 389 -17.45 -17.20 -2.70
N GLN A 390 -17.08 -18.42 -3.10
CA GLN A 390 -17.46 -19.02 -4.39
C GLN A 390 -18.93 -19.44 -4.47
N SER A 391 -19.63 -19.59 -3.36
CA SER A 391 -20.98 -20.14 -3.31
C SER A 391 -22.05 -19.27 -2.67
N TYR A 392 -21.66 -18.24 -1.91
CA TYR A 392 -22.63 -17.42 -1.18
C TYR A 392 -23.40 -16.51 -2.15
N PRO A 393 -24.76 -16.64 -2.23
CA PRO A 393 -25.54 -15.98 -3.27
C PRO A 393 -25.38 -14.46 -3.36
N ALA A 394 -25.24 -13.77 -2.22
CA ALA A 394 -25.06 -12.32 -2.19
C ALA A 394 -23.70 -11.86 -2.76
N ILE A 395 -22.72 -12.74 -2.78
CA ILE A 395 -21.40 -12.49 -3.40
C ILE A 395 -21.43 -12.88 -4.87
N VAL A 396 -21.90 -14.09 -5.17
CA VAL A 396 -21.84 -14.67 -6.52
C VAL A 396 -22.75 -13.95 -7.50
N ASN A 397 -23.92 -13.48 -7.06
CA ASN A 397 -24.89 -12.80 -7.91
C ASN A 397 -24.68 -11.28 -8.00
N ASP A 398 -23.65 -10.75 -7.33
CA ASP A 398 -23.35 -9.32 -7.42
C ASP A 398 -22.76 -8.96 -8.79
N ARG A 399 -23.54 -8.20 -9.57
CA ARG A 399 -23.15 -7.73 -10.90
C ARG A 399 -22.16 -6.57 -10.90
N THR A 400 -21.93 -5.93 -9.75
CA THR A 400 -20.99 -4.81 -9.64
C THR A 400 -19.54 -5.27 -9.53
N GLY A 401 -19.34 -6.56 -9.25
CA GLY A 401 -18.04 -7.14 -8.98
C GLY A 401 -17.49 -6.82 -7.59
N ALA A 402 -18.19 -6.00 -6.79
CA ALA A 402 -17.77 -5.67 -5.43
C ALA A 402 -18.02 -6.80 -4.41
N GLY A 403 -18.54 -7.96 -4.85
CA GLY A 403 -18.87 -9.07 -3.97
C GLY A 403 -19.99 -8.73 -2.99
N GLY A 404 -20.94 -7.87 -3.39
CA GLY A 404 -22.03 -7.38 -2.58
C GLY A 404 -21.68 -6.27 -1.58
N LEU A 405 -20.43 -5.82 -1.55
CA LEU A 405 -20.01 -4.67 -0.75
C LEU A 405 -20.50 -3.35 -1.37
N ASN A 406 -20.31 -2.25 -0.66
CA ASN A 406 -20.69 -0.93 -1.13
C ASN A 406 -19.80 -0.50 -2.32
N HIS A 407 -20.33 -0.58 -3.53
CA HIS A 407 -19.64 -0.23 -4.77
C HIS A 407 -19.69 1.26 -5.11
N VAL A 408 -20.45 2.06 -4.35
CA VAL A 408 -20.57 3.50 -4.59
C VAL A 408 -19.25 4.19 -4.24
N LYS A 409 -18.70 4.90 -5.23
CA LYS A 409 -17.45 5.66 -5.08
C LYS A 409 -17.62 6.76 -4.04
N PRO A 410 -16.82 6.79 -2.95
CA PRO A 410 -16.90 7.86 -1.97
C PRO A 410 -16.47 9.21 -2.55
N LYS A 411 -16.93 10.32 -1.96
CA LYS A 411 -16.62 11.67 -2.41
C LYS A 411 -15.12 12.01 -2.39
N SER A 412 -14.35 11.34 -1.53
CA SER A 412 -12.91 11.55 -1.41
C SER A 412 -12.09 10.90 -2.52
N VAL A 413 -12.66 9.94 -3.25
CA VAL A 413 -11.99 9.24 -4.36
C VAL A 413 -12.03 10.13 -5.60
N ARG A 414 -10.87 10.37 -6.20
CA ARG A 414 -10.68 11.23 -7.38
C ARG A 414 -11.12 10.57 -8.67
#